data_07d6d86935f489cce3dcff6edd5a76ee
#
_entry.id   07d6d86935f489cce3dcff6edd5a76ee
#
_cell.length_a   1.000
_cell.length_b   1.000
_cell.length_c   1.000
_cell.angle_alpha   90.00
_cell.angle_beta   90.00
_cell.angle_gamma   90.00
#
_symmetry.space_group_name_H-M   'P 1'
#
loop_
_entity.id
_entity.type
_entity.pdbx_description
1 polymer ?
#
loop_
_entity_poly.entity_id
_entity_poly.type
_entity_poly.pdbx_seq_one_letter_code
_entity_poly.pdbx_strand_id
1 'polypeptide(L)'
;KAWFIAGLFEWPIMALLGVSLGLLSRVAVEQGALEGFTTAMDPEMGLPVLLSQILPAGILGLMMSAYFSAVLSTADSCLMAASGNLTTDILGKYYTSKSLKEEMRISQLLTLAIGVVAIIIAWQMTEVLSLMLYSYAFMVSGLFVPVIGGLFFGQTSAKAATSSMITGGSLTAGLIISEVSLPLGLDANLFGLTLSLLTFLSVIYYEKYYSSKLISK
;
A
#
# COMPACT_ATOMS: atom_id res chain seq x y z
N LYS A 1 14.04 18.58 8.28
CA LYS A 1 15.13 17.98 9.08
C LYS A 1 14.63 16.76 9.87
N ALA A 2 13.51 16.83 10.60
CA ALA A 2 12.96 15.71 11.37
C ALA A 2 12.68 14.48 10.50
N TRP A 3 12.02 14.63 9.37
CA TRP A 3 11.76 13.56 8.40
C TRP A 3 13.03 12.89 7.86
N PHE A 4 14.06 13.68 7.60
CA PHE A 4 15.34 13.16 7.13
C PHE A 4 16.03 12.32 8.21
N ILE A 5 15.99 12.77 9.47
CA ILE A 5 16.57 12.05 10.60
C ILE A 5 15.79 10.75 10.85
N ALA A 6 14.46 10.79 10.86
CA ALA A 6 13.62 9.61 10.99
C ALA A 6 13.88 8.59 9.87
N GLY A 7 13.91 9.03 8.62
CA GLY A 7 14.19 8.16 7.47
C GLY A 7 15.59 7.54 7.48
N LEU A 8 16.60 8.26 8.02
CA LEU A 8 17.98 7.78 8.04
C LEU A 8 18.27 6.82 9.19
N PHE A 9 17.64 7.00 10.34
CA PHE A 9 17.97 6.23 11.54
C PHE A 9 16.84 5.29 11.97
N GLU A 10 15.62 5.74 12.04
CA GLU A 10 14.50 4.97 12.56
C GLU A 10 14.15 3.79 11.63
N TRP A 11 13.98 4.04 10.36
CA TRP A 11 13.56 3.00 9.41
C TRP A 11 14.59 1.88 9.21
N PRO A 12 15.90 2.17 9.03
CA PRO A 12 16.90 1.10 8.96
C PRO A 12 17.00 0.29 10.24
N ILE A 13 16.90 0.92 11.41
CA ILE A 13 16.93 0.21 12.70
C ILE A 13 15.72 -0.71 12.84
N MET A 14 14.52 -0.23 12.53
CA MET A 14 13.30 -1.04 12.57
C MET A 14 13.35 -2.21 11.58
N ALA A 15 13.86 -1.96 10.37
CA ALA A 15 14.04 -3.02 9.37
C ALA A 15 15.04 -4.08 9.84
N LEU A 16 16.18 -3.68 10.41
CA LEU A 16 17.18 -4.59 10.95
C LEU A 16 16.62 -5.43 12.11
N LEU A 17 15.85 -4.82 13.02
CA LEU A 17 15.20 -5.54 14.11
C LEU A 17 14.19 -6.56 13.57
N GLY A 18 13.35 -6.18 12.61
CA GLY A 18 12.37 -7.10 12.01
C GLY A 18 13.04 -8.28 11.31
N VAL A 19 14.07 -8.02 10.48
CA VAL A 19 14.83 -9.07 9.81
C VAL A 19 15.56 -9.97 10.81
N SER A 20 16.16 -9.39 11.86
CA SER A 20 16.86 -10.16 12.89
C SER A 20 15.92 -11.10 13.64
N LEU A 21 14.72 -10.63 14.00
CA LEU A 21 13.70 -11.46 14.65
C LEU A 21 13.19 -12.57 13.73
N GLY A 22 12.99 -12.29 12.45
CA GLY A 22 12.63 -13.29 11.46
C GLY A 22 13.70 -14.37 11.29
N LEU A 23 14.98 -13.97 11.20
CA LEU A 23 16.11 -14.91 11.13
C LEU A 23 16.25 -15.76 12.38
N LEU A 24 16.12 -15.17 13.57
CA LEU A 24 16.15 -15.91 14.83
C LEU A 24 15.03 -16.94 14.91
N SER A 25 13.81 -16.55 14.51
CA SER A 25 12.69 -17.48 14.40
C SER A 25 12.98 -18.63 13.45
N ARG A 26 13.55 -18.35 12.28
CA ARG A 26 13.93 -19.37 11.29
C ARG A 26 14.97 -20.33 11.83
N VAL A 27 16.04 -19.81 12.45
CA VAL A 27 17.09 -20.65 13.06
C VAL A 27 16.51 -21.51 14.18
N ALA A 28 15.64 -20.98 15.02
CA ALA A 28 14.99 -21.75 16.09
C ALA A 28 14.14 -22.91 15.53
N VAL A 29 13.43 -22.70 14.42
CA VAL A 29 12.69 -23.77 13.72
C VAL A 29 13.63 -24.82 13.17
N GLU A 30 14.72 -24.43 12.49
CA GLU A 30 15.68 -25.35 11.88
C GLU A 30 16.44 -26.18 12.92
N GLN A 31 16.69 -25.63 14.10
CA GLN A 31 17.30 -26.34 15.24
C GLN A 31 16.32 -27.22 16.00
N GLY A 32 15.04 -27.22 15.63
CA GLY A 32 14.01 -27.97 16.35
C GLY A 32 13.73 -27.42 17.76
N ALA A 33 14.10 -26.16 18.02
CA ALA A 33 13.91 -25.51 19.31
C ALA A 33 12.45 -25.09 19.56
N LEU A 34 11.62 -25.07 18.52
CA LEU A 34 10.20 -24.72 18.61
C LEU A 34 9.34 -25.98 18.55
N GLU A 35 8.74 -26.36 19.67
CA GLU A 35 7.89 -27.54 19.77
C GLU A 35 6.65 -27.42 18.86
N GLY A 36 6.39 -28.43 18.05
CA GLY A 36 5.23 -28.50 17.19
C GLY A 36 5.24 -27.58 15.97
N PHE A 37 6.32 -26.83 15.73
CA PHE A 37 6.48 -25.97 14.56
C PHE A 37 7.58 -26.50 13.64
N THR A 38 7.27 -26.62 12.34
CA THR A 38 8.20 -27.15 11.33
C THR A 38 8.38 -26.17 10.18
N THR A 39 9.45 -26.33 9.41
CA THR A 39 9.73 -25.52 8.23
C THR A 39 8.68 -25.62 7.11
N ALA A 40 7.76 -26.58 7.20
CA ALA A 40 6.64 -26.75 6.27
C ALA A 40 5.41 -25.89 6.64
N MET A 41 5.41 -25.26 7.83
CA MET A 41 4.34 -24.37 8.26
C MET A 41 4.55 -22.96 7.74
N ASP A 42 3.47 -22.15 7.81
CA ASP A 42 3.47 -20.78 7.36
C ASP A 42 4.56 -19.95 8.06
N PRO A 43 5.52 -19.37 7.31
CA PRO A 43 6.59 -18.56 7.88
C PRO A 43 6.11 -17.36 8.70
N GLU A 44 4.92 -16.82 8.40
CA GLU A 44 4.34 -15.70 9.13
C GLU A 44 3.99 -16.05 10.58
N MET A 45 3.79 -17.34 10.87
CA MET A 45 3.52 -17.83 12.23
C MET A 45 4.80 -18.00 13.08
N GLY A 46 5.98 -17.94 12.47
CA GLY A 46 7.23 -18.21 13.16
C GLY A 46 7.49 -17.32 14.38
N LEU A 47 7.32 -16.00 14.23
CA LEU A 47 7.52 -15.07 15.34
C LEU A 47 6.49 -15.22 16.46
N PRO A 48 5.17 -15.29 16.21
CA PRO A 48 4.18 -15.58 17.24
C PRO A 48 4.47 -16.87 18.02
N VAL A 49 4.84 -17.94 17.33
CA VAL A 49 5.18 -19.24 17.96
C VAL A 49 6.43 -19.11 18.81
N LEU A 50 7.50 -18.48 18.29
CA LEU A 50 8.72 -18.23 19.05
C LEU A 50 8.43 -17.48 20.36
N LEU A 51 7.63 -16.39 20.29
CA LEU A 51 7.26 -15.61 21.47
C LEU A 51 6.43 -16.43 22.46
N SER A 52 5.54 -17.28 21.98
CA SER A 52 4.67 -18.11 22.85
C SER A 52 5.46 -19.15 23.64
N GLN A 53 6.62 -19.60 23.16
CA GLN A 53 7.44 -20.62 23.81
C GLN A 53 8.54 -20.03 24.72
N ILE A 54 8.98 -18.79 24.45
CA ILE A 54 10.04 -18.15 25.22
C ILE A 54 9.48 -17.30 26.37
N LEU A 55 8.32 -16.67 26.19
CA LEU A 55 7.79 -15.70 27.13
C LEU A 55 6.81 -16.33 28.13
N PRO A 56 6.89 -15.98 29.42
CA PRO A 56 5.88 -16.35 30.40
C PRO A 56 4.54 -15.72 30.08
N ALA A 57 3.44 -16.39 30.43
CA ALA A 57 2.07 -16.06 30.01
C ALA A 57 1.68 -14.58 30.18
N GLY A 58 2.08 -13.93 31.26
CA GLY A 58 1.75 -12.51 31.51
C GLY A 58 2.46 -11.57 30.52
N ILE A 59 3.74 -11.80 30.28
CA ILE A 59 4.52 -11.00 29.31
C ILE A 59 4.07 -11.28 27.89
N LEU A 60 3.79 -12.55 27.55
CA LEU A 60 3.23 -12.92 26.27
C LEU A 60 1.92 -12.18 25.98
N GLY A 61 0.98 -12.14 26.95
CA GLY A 61 -0.27 -11.41 26.80
C GLY A 61 -0.06 -9.92 26.51
N LEU A 62 0.90 -9.31 27.18
CA LEU A 62 1.25 -7.89 26.99
C LEU A 62 1.86 -7.66 25.59
N MET A 63 2.77 -8.53 25.17
CA MET A 63 3.40 -8.47 23.84
C MET A 63 2.37 -8.66 22.71
N MET A 64 1.47 -9.65 22.86
CA MET A 64 0.40 -9.88 21.88
C MET A 64 -0.57 -8.71 21.82
N SER A 65 -0.91 -8.10 22.96
CA SER A 65 -1.75 -6.89 23.00
C SER A 65 -1.08 -5.71 22.29
N ALA A 66 0.23 -5.52 22.49
CA ALA A 66 1.00 -4.48 21.79
C ALA A 66 1.03 -4.73 20.27
N TYR A 67 1.23 -5.99 19.85
CA TYR A 67 1.20 -6.39 18.45
C TYR A 67 -0.16 -6.09 17.81
N PHE A 68 -1.27 -6.52 18.45
CA PHE A 68 -2.60 -6.20 17.97
C PHE A 68 -2.88 -4.70 17.91
N SER A 69 -2.44 -3.95 18.91
CA SER A 69 -2.61 -2.49 18.93
C SER A 69 -1.88 -1.82 17.77
N ALA A 70 -0.67 -2.27 17.43
CA ALA A 70 0.09 -1.76 16.30
C ALA A 70 -0.62 -2.02 14.97
N VAL A 71 -1.13 -3.25 14.77
CA VAL A 71 -1.89 -3.61 13.56
C VAL A 71 -3.18 -2.79 13.45
N LEU A 72 -3.97 -2.72 14.53
CA LEU A 72 -5.24 -1.98 14.56
C LEU A 72 -5.04 -0.48 14.31
N SER A 73 -4.01 0.15 14.90
CA SER A 73 -3.74 1.58 14.67
C SER A 73 -3.42 1.90 13.21
N THR A 74 -2.73 0.98 12.52
CA THR A 74 -2.45 1.12 11.09
C THR A 74 -3.71 0.92 10.26
N ALA A 75 -4.50 -0.11 10.55
CA ALA A 75 -5.76 -0.39 9.88
C ALA A 75 -6.74 0.80 9.99
N ASP A 76 -6.90 1.36 11.19
CA ASP A 76 -7.73 2.54 11.43
C ASP A 76 -7.27 3.74 10.60
N SER A 77 -5.97 4.00 10.58
CA SER A 77 -5.40 5.11 9.81
C SER A 77 -5.62 4.94 8.32
N CYS A 78 -5.46 3.73 7.78
CA CYS A 78 -5.72 3.42 6.37
C CYS A 78 -7.22 3.58 6.03
N LEU A 79 -8.11 3.07 6.86
CA LEU A 79 -9.56 3.20 6.69
C LEU A 79 -10.00 4.67 6.72
N MET A 80 -9.50 5.44 7.67
CA MET A 80 -9.79 6.86 7.79
C MET A 80 -9.27 7.66 6.58
N ALA A 81 -8.04 7.38 6.12
CA ALA A 81 -7.47 8.02 4.95
C ALA A 81 -8.28 7.68 3.68
N ALA A 82 -8.60 6.41 3.47
CA ALA A 82 -9.37 5.97 2.30
C ALA A 82 -10.78 6.56 2.27
N SER A 83 -11.50 6.50 3.40
CA SER A 83 -12.86 7.06 3.50
C SER A 83 -12.86 8.58 3.42
N GLY A 84 -11.86 9.26 3.99
CA GLY A 84 -11.67 10.70 3.89
C GLY A 84 -11.47 11.15 2.44
N ASN A 85 -10.53 10.55 1.73
CA ASN A 85 -10.28 10.85 0.32
C ASN A 85 -11.52 10.59 -0.54
N LEU A 86 -12.24 9.49 -0.29
CA LEU A 86 -13.47 9.19 -1.03
C LEU A 86 -14.57 10.22 -0.75
N THR A 87 -14.71 10.66 0.51
CA THR A 87 -15.71 11.65 0.91
C THR A 87 -15.39 13.05 0.37
N THR A 88 -14.12 13.49 0.53
CA THR A 88 -13.73 14.87 0.18
C THR A 88 -13.46 15.04 -1.30
N ASP A 89 -12.67 14.14 -1.89
CA ASP A 89 -12.13 14.34 -3.25
C ASP A 89 -13.08 13.84 -4.33
N ILE A 90 -13.86 12.81 -4.04
CA ILE A 90 -14.79 12.22 -5.01
C ILE A 90 -16.21 12.70 -4.74
N LEU A 91 -16.77 12.41 -3.57
CA LEU A 91 -18.16 12.76 -3.28
C LEU A 91 -18.38 14.26 -3.09
N GLY A 92 -17.45 14.95 -2.43
CA GLY A 92 -17.54 16.40 -2.23
C GLY A 92 -17.64 17.19 -3.52
N LYS A 93 -17.13 16.65 -4.62
CA LYS A 93 -17.23 17.25 -5.96
C LYS A 93 -18.64 17.12 -6.58
N TYR A 94 -19.34 16.03 -6.27
CA TYR A 94 -20.66 15.71 -6.87
C TYR A 94 -21.82 15.92 -5.92
N TYR A 95 -21.56 15.89 -4.63
CA TYR A 95 -22.57 15.97 -3.59
C TYR A 95 -22.21 17.04 -2.56
N THR A 96 -23.00 18.12 -2.56
CA THR A 96 -22.87 19.16 -1.55
C THR A 96 -23.74 18.78 -0.36
N SER A 97 -23.13 18.34 0.72
CA SER A 97 -23.82 18.00 1.96
C SER A 97 -24.56 19.21 2.54
N LYS A 98 -25.81 19.01 2.94
CA LYS A 98 -26.62 20.07 3.53
C LYS A 98 -26.37 20.29 5.02
N SER A 99 -25.71 19.32 5.68
CA SER A 99 -25.39 19.42 7.10
C SER A 99 -24.18 18.55 7.47
N LEU A 100 -23.43 18.96 8.50
CA LEU A 100 -22.31 18.21 9.06
C LEU A 100 -22.70 16.78 9.50
N LYS A 101 -23.94 16.60 9.98
CA LYS A 101 -24.44 15.28 10.38
C LYS A 101 -24.58 14.32 9.18
N GLU A 102 -24.97 14.85 8.03
CA GLU A 102 -25.11 14.07 6.81
C GLU A 102 -23.74 13.66 6.26
N GLU A 103 -22.79 14.58 6.26
CA GLU A 103 -21.42 14.32 5.87
C GLU A 103 -20.76 13.26 6.74
N MET A 104 -20.92 13.35 8.06
CA MET A 104 -20.43 12.34 8.99
C MET A 104 -21.06 10.96 8.74
N ARG A 105 -22.36 10.88 8.47
CA ARG A 105 -23.02 9.60 8.17
C ARG A 105 -22.50 8.98 6.88
N ILE A 106 -22.30 9.79 5.86
CA ILE A 106 -21.75 9.32 4.58
C ILE A 106 -20.33 8.78 4.80
N SER A 107 -19.49 9.52 5.51
CA SER A 107 -18.12 9.08 5.83
C SER A 107 -18.12 7.76 6.63
N GLN A 108 -19.00 7.62 7.64
CA GLN A 108 -19.13 6.39 8.41
C GLN A 108 -19.57 5.20 7.55
N LEU A 109 -20.54 5.39 6.66
CA LEU A 109 -21.00 4.34 5.74
C LEU A 109 -19.90 3.93 4.76
N LEU A 110 -19.14 4.89 4.26
CA LEU A 110 -18.00 4.60 3.38
C LEU A 110 -16.89 3.84 4.12
N THR A 111 -16.57 4.26 5.35
CA THR A 111 -15.59 3.55 6.18
C THR A 111 -16.01 2.10 6.40
N LEU A 112 -17.30 1.89 6.73
CA LEU A 112 -17.85 0.54 6.89
C LEU A 112 -17.77 -0.25 5.58
N ALA A 113 -18.16 0.33 4.45
CA ALA A 113 -18.11 -0.33 3.16
C ALA A 113 -16.69 -0.73 2.76
N ILE A 114 -15.71 0.18 2.93
CA ILE A 114 -14.30 -0.09 2.67
C ILE A 114 -13.79 -1.21 3.60
N GLY A 115 -14.14 -1.17 4.89
CA GLY A 115 -13.78 -2.19 5.85
C GLY A 115 -14.33 -3.56 5.48
N VAL A 116 -15.58 -3.65 5.03
CA VAL A 116 -16.20 -4.92 4.56
C VAL A 116 -15.45 -5.44 3.32
N VAL A 117 -15.16 -4.57 2.36
CA VAL A 117 -14.39 -4.97 1.16
C VAL A 117 -13.00 -5.45 1.55
N ALA A 118 -12.32 -4.76 2.48
CA ALA A 118 -11.01 -5.17 2.98
C ALA A 118 -11.05 -6.56 3.63
N ILE A 119 -12.08 -6.86 4.43
CA ILE A 119 -12.27 -8.19 5.03
C ILE A 119 -12.48 -9.27 3.96
N ILE A 120 -13.26 -8.98 2.92
CA ILE A 120 -13.51 -9.94 1.82
C ILE A 120 -12.21 -10.24 1.07
N ILE A 121 -11.38 -9.20 0.80
CA ILE A 121 -10.08 -9.36 0.16
C ILE A 121 -9.14 -10.19 1.06
N ALA A 122 -9.07 -9.86 2.35
CA ALA A 122 -8.23 -10.57 3.32
C ALA A 122 -8.63 -12.05 3.46
N TRP A 123 -9.90 -12.37 3.32
CA TRP A 123 -10.36 -13.76 3.33
C TRP A 123 -9.85 -14.58 2.15
N GLN A 124 -9.69 -13.96 1.00
CA GLN A 124 -9.21 -14.64 -0.21
C GLN A 124 -7.68 -14.70 -0.31
N MET A 125 -7.00 -13.76 0.33
CA MET A 125 -5.53 -13.65 0.31
C MET A 125 -4.99 -13.98 1.69
N THR A 126 -4.47 -15.18 1.86
CA THR A 126 -3.99 -15.68 3.16
C THR A 126 -2.58 -15.21 3.51
N GLU A 127 -1.78 -14.83 2.51
CA GLU A 127 -0.41 -14.36 2.71
C GLU A 127 -0.36 -12.85 2.91
N VAL A 128 -0.07 -12.38 4.12
CA VAL A 128 -0.04 -10.96 4.49
C VAL A 128 1.06 -10.21 3.75
N LEU A 129 2.26 -10.82 3.63
CA LEU A 129 3.40 -10.22 2.94
C LEU A 129 3.10 -9.96 1.46
N SER A 130 2.54 -10.94 0.77
CA SER A 130 2.15 -10.83 -0.65
C SER A 130 1.12 -9.72 -0.84
N LEU A 131 0.11 -9.64 0.03
CA LEU A 131 -0.91 -8.60 -0.03
C LEU A 131 -0.33 -7.19 0.17
N MET A 132 0.63 -7.04 1.10
CA MET A 132 1.34 -5.77 1.29
C MET A 132 2.16 -5.39 0.05
N LEU A 133 2.93 -6.32 -0.51
CA LEU A 133 3.75 -6.07 -1.71
C LEU A 133 2.88 -5.68 -2.91
N TYR A 134 1.76 -6.34 -3.12
CA TYR A 134 0.80 -6.01 -4.19
C TYR A 134 0.18 -4.62 -3.99
N SER A 135 -0.16 -4.27 -2.76
CA SER A 135 -0.68 -2.94 -2.43
C SER A 135 0.33 -1.84 -2.72
N TYR A 136 1.60 -2.05 -2.35
CA TYR A 136 2.69 -1.12 -2.66
C TYR A 136 2.97 -1.05 -4.16
N ALA A 137 3.00 -2.17 -4.87
CA ALA A 137 3.21 -2.21 -6.31
C ALA A 137 2.12 -1.39 -7.05
N PHE A 138 0.86 -1.58 -6.68
CA PHE A 138 -0.26 -0.80 -7.22
C PHE A 138 -0.14 0.70 -6.91
N MET A 139 0.17 1.05 -5.68
CA MET A 139 0.34 2.45 -5.24
C MET A 139 1.50 3.13 -5.98
N VAL A 140 2.66 2.48 -6.06
CA VAL A 140 3.84 3.05 -6.73
C VAL A 140 3.59 3.24 -8.22
N SER A 141 3.06 2.23 -8.90
CA SER A 141 2.80 2.31 -10.35
C SER A 141 1.74 3.35 -10.72
N GLY A 142 0.76 3.59 -9.84
CA GLY A 142 -0.27 4.60 -10.06
C GLY A 142 0.16 6.02 -9.68
N LEU A 143 0.84 6.20 -8.54
CA LEU A 143 1.07 7.52 -7.96
C LEU A 143 2.45 8.12 -8.20
N PHE A 144 3.48 7.31 -8.37
CA PHE A 144 4.86 7.80 -8.43
C PHE A 144 5.09 8.80 -9.55
N VAL A 145 4.69 8.45 -10.77
CA VAL A 145 4.91 9.29 -11.96
C VAL A 145 4.16 10.62 -11.88
N PRO A 146 2.84 10.66 -11.61
CA PRO A 146 2.13 11.94 -11.54
C PRO A 146 2.58 12.82 -10.36
N VAL A 147 2.97 12.23 -9.23
CA VAL A 147 3.50 13.00 -8.08
C VAL A 147 4.86 13.61 -8.40
N ILE A 148 5.81 12.83 -8.93
CA ILE A 148 7.12 13.34 -9.35
C ILE A 148 6.95 14.35 -10.48
N GLY A 149 6.08 14.07 -11.45
CA GLY A 149 5.74 14.98 -12.53
C GLY A 149 5.22 16.33 -12.01
N GLY A 150 4.30 16.31 -11.04
CA GLY A 150 3.75 17.51 -10.41
C GLY A 150 4.78 18.33 -9.65
N LEU A 151 5.70 17.66 -8.95
CA LEU A 151 6.73 18.34 -8.15
C LEU A 151 7.83 18.97 -9.00
N PHE A 152 8.29 18.30 -10.05
CA PHE A 152 9.48 18.71 -10.80
C PHE A 152 9.18 19.44 -12.11
N PHE A 153 8.05 19.16 -12.75
CA PHE A 153 7.75 19.73 -14.08
C PHE A 153 6.82 20.95 -14.05
N GLY A 154 6.27 21.34 -12.91
CA GLY A 154 5.57 22.62 -12.66
C GLY A 154 4.35 22.94 -13.56
N GLN A 155 4.20 22.29 -14.68
CA GLN A 155 3.09 22.42 -15.65
C GLN A 155 2.51 21.04 -15.95
N THR A 156 1.95 20.39 -14.94
CA THR A 156 1.28 19.11 -15.11
C THR A 156 -0.22 19.33 -15.34
N SER A 157 -0.74 18.69 -16.36
CA SER A 157 -2.16 18.67 -16.62
C SER A 157 -2.83 17.62 -15.73
N ALA A 158 -4.00 17.96 -15.21
CA ALA A 158 -4.85 17.00 -14.49
C ALA A 158 -5.16 15.75 -15.34
N LYS A 159 -5.28 15.90 -16.65
CA LYS A 159 -5.52 14.79 -17.58
C LYS A 159 -4.30 13.86 -17.67
N ALA A 160 -3.08 14.42 -17.73
CA ALA A 160 -1.86 13.62 -17.76
C ALA A 160 -1.69 12.83 -16.46
N ALA A 161 -1.92 13.46 -15.32
CA ALA A 161 -1.89 12.80 -14.02
C ALA A 161 -2.92 11.68 -13.92
N THR A 162 -4.19 11.96 -14.20
CA THR A 162 -5.26 10.96 -14.08
C THR A 162 -5.09 9.79 -15.05
N SER A 163 -4.73 10.06 -16.31
CA SER A 163 -4.52 8.97 -17.28
C SER A 163 -3.33 8.09 -16.92
N SER A 164 -2.22 8.67 -16.45
CA SER A 164 -1.07 7.90 -16.01
C SER A 164 -1.35 7.05 -14.77
N MET A 165 -2.13 7.59 -13.80
CA MET A 165 -2.60 6.82 -12.63
C MET A 165 -3.43 5.60 -13.04
N ILE A 166 -4.41 5.82 -13.92
CA ILE A 166 -5.31 4.76 -14.38
C ILE A 166 -4.53 3.70 -15.16
N THR A 167 -3.72 4.09 -16.12
CA THR A 167 -3.00 3.11 -16.98
C THR A 167 -1.94 2.34 -16.20
N GLY A 168 -1.14 3.01 -15.35
CA GLY A 168 -0.13 2.35 -14.52
C GLY A 168 -0.73 1.41 -13.49
N GLY A 169 -1.70 1.90 -12.72
CA GLY A 169 -2.39 1.10 -11.71
C GLY A 169 -3.16 -0.08 -12.31
N SER A 170 -3.91 0.14 -13.41
CA SER A 170 -4.67 -0.93 -14.07
C SER A 170 -3.78 -2.03 -14.65
N LEU A 171 -2.64 -1.66 -15.26
CA LEU A 171 -1.70 -2.66 -15.77
C LEU A 171 -1.10 -3.49 -14.65
N THR A 172 -0.64 -2.85 -13.58
CA THR A 172 -0.08 -3.56 -12.42
C THR A 172 -1.11 -4.49 -11.79
N ALA A 173 -2.31 -4.01 -11.53
CA ALA A 173 -3.40 -4.84 -10.99
C ALA A 173 -3.74 -6.01 -11.93
N GLY A 174 -3.82 -5.75 -13.24
CA GLY A 174 -4.09 -6.79 -14.23
C GLY A 174 -3.01 -7.87 -14.28
N LEU A 175 -1.74 -7.51 -14.21
CA LEU A 175 -0.62 -8.46 -14.18
C LEU A 175 -0.60 -9.28 -12.89
N ILE A 176 -0.89 -8.68 -11.74
CA ILE A 176 -0.97 -9.37 -10.45
C ILE A 176 -2.13 -10.38 -10.46
N ILE A 177 -3.32 -9.96 -10.87
CA ILE A 177 -4.51 -10.82 -10.89
C ILE A 177 -4.37 -11.96 -11.90
N SER A 178 -3.69 -11.73 -13.02
CA SER A 178 -3.48 -12.74 -14.05
C SER A 178 -2.37 -13.73 -13.74
N GLU A 179 -1.63 -13.55 -12.64
CA GLU A 179 -0.51 -14.42 -12.21
C GLU A 179 0.49 -14.73 -13.33
N VAL A 180 0.67 -13.80 -14.27
CA VAL A 180 1.55 -14.00 -15.43
C VAL A 180 3.00 -14.03 -14.97
N SER A 181 3.71 -15.10 -15.32
CA SER A 181 5.16 -15.16 -15.12
C SER A 181 5.86 -14.13 -16.00
N LEU A 182 6.35 -13.07 -15.38
CA LEU A 182 7.00 -11.98 -16.09
C LEU A 182 8.44 -12.36 -16.49
N PRO A 183 8.92 -11.89 -17.64
CA PRO A 183 10.27 -12.18 -18.11
C PRO A 183 11.31 -11.65 -17.12
N LEU A 184 12.42 -12.39 -16.95
CA LEU A 184 13.54 -12.05 -16.06
C LEU A 184 13.18 -11.98 -14.55
N GLY A 185 12.03 -12.48 -14.12
CA GLY A 185 11.60 -12.35 -12.72
C GLY A 185 11.31 -10.92 -12.29
N LEU A 186 11.03 -10.02 -13.23
CA LEU A 186 10.72 -8.62 -12.95
C LEU A 186 9.34 -8.49 -12.29
N ASP A 187 9.22 -7.53 -11.39
CA ASP A 187 7.97 -7.24 -10.70
C ASP A 187 6.95 -6.52 -11.60
N ALA A 188 5.66 -6.78 -11.41
CA ALA A 188 4.56 -6.16 -12.16
C ALA A 188 4.57 -4.62 -12.06
N ASN A 189 5.06 -4.06 -10.94
CA ASN A 189 5.12 -2.62 -10.74
C ASN A 189 6.04 -1.90 -11.75
N LEU A 190 7.11 -2.54 -12.23
CA LEU A 190 8.01 -1.96 -13.23
C LEU A 190 7.29 -1.73 -14.56
N PHE A 191 6.46 -2.69 -14.97
CA PHE A 191 5.66 -2.54 -16.19
C PHE A 191 4.58 -1.47 -16.03
N GLY A 192 3.90 -1.43 -14.89
CA GLY A 192 2.93 -0.40 -14.57
C GLY A 192 3.56 1.00 -14.52
N LEU A 193 4.73 1.12 -13.88
CA LEU A 193 5.48 2.38 -13.79
C LEU A 193 5.93 2.87 -15.18
N THR A 194 6.45 1.98 -16.02
CA THR A 194 6.86 2.34 -17.39
C THR A 194 5.69 2.79 -18.23
N LEU A 195 4.55 2.10 -18.16
CA LEU A 195 3.33 2.52 -18.86
C LEU A 195 2.79 3.84 -18.34
N SER A 196 2.78 4.03 -17.02
CA SER A 196 2.41 5.30 -16.37
C SER A 196 3.25 6.45 -16.90
N LEU A 197 4.58 6.28 -16.96
CA LEU A 197 5.50 7.30 -17.47
C LEU A 197 5.26 7.61 -18.95
N LEU A 198 5.12 6.58 -19.79
CA LEU A 198 4.85 6.76 -21.22
C LEU A 198 3.54 7.50 -21.46
N THR A 199 2.48 7.14 -20.72
CA THR A 199 1.18 7.81 -20.81
C THR A 199 1.27 9.25 -20.36
N PHE A 200 1.93 9.51 -19.23
CA PHE A 200 2.12 10.86 -18.70
C PHE A 200 2.84 11.78 -19.68
N LEU A 201 3.96 11.33 -20.23
CA LEU A 201 4.74 12.10 -21.22
C LEU A 201 3.97 12.31 -22.51
N SER A 202 3.26 11.29 -22.98
CA SER A 202 2.46 11.36 -24.21
C SER A 202 1.34 12.38 -24.11
N VAL A 203 0.62 12.42 -22.98
CA VAL A 203 -0.48 13.37 -22.76
C VAL A 203 0.06 14.81 -22.64
N ILE A 204 1.16 15.02 -21.91
CA ILE A 204 1.79 16.35 -21.79
C ILE A 204 2.24 16.85 -23.18
N TYR A 205 2.90 15.98 -23.96
CA TYR A 205 3.34 16.33 -25.29
C TYR A 205 2.17 16.71 -26.21
N TYR A 206 1.10 15.91 -26.15
CA TYR A 206 -0.12 16.16 -26.93
C TYR A 206 -0.76 17.51 -26.55
N GLU A 207 -0.92 17.81 -25.27
CA GLU A 207 -1.51 19.08 -24.82
C GLU A 207 -0.64 20.28 -25.21
N LYS A 208 0.66 20.17 -25.08
CA LYS A 208 1.60 21.23 -25.48
C LYS A 208 1.55 21.49 -27.00
N TYR A 209 1.48 20.43 -27.80
CA TYR A 209 1.37 20.54 -29.26
C TYR A 209 0.06 21.19 -29.68
N TYR A 210 -1.06 20.80 -29.08
CA TYR A 210 -2.37 21.38 -29.41
C TYR A 210 -2.51 22.82 -28.91
N SER A 211 -2.01 23.16 -27.75
CA SER A 211 -2.01 24.52 -27.21
C SER A 211 -1.20 25.48 -28.09
N SER A 212 -0.05 25.07 -28.60
CA SER A 212 0.76 25.87 -29.51
C SER A 212 0.08 26.16 -30.84
N LYS A 213 -0.73 25.21 -31.34
CA LYS A 213 -1.46 25.31 -32.61
C LYS A 213 -2.70 26.21 -32.53
N LEU A 214 -3.27 26.40 -31.33
CA LEU A 214 -4.38 27.33 -31.08
C LEU A 214 -3.92 28.77 -30.96
N ILE A 215 -2.70 29.03 -30.51
CA ILE A 215 -2.12 30.37 -30.36
C ILE A 215 -1.56 30.89 -31.70
N SER A 216 -1.28 29.99 -32.67
CA SER A 216 -0.78 30.35 -33.99
C SER A 216 -1.85 30.61 -35.04
N LYS A 217 -3.13 30.54 -34.66
CA LYS A 217 -4.30 30.99 -35.45
C LYS A 217 -4.93 32.24 -34.84
#